data_88ca0cf0de631891f666ad5fcc888f9c
#
_entry.id   88ca0cf0de631891f666ad5fcc888f9c
#
_cell.length_a   1.000
_cell.length_b   1.000
_cell.length_c   1.000
_cell.angle_alpha   90.00
_cell.angle_beta   90.00
_cell.angle_gamma   90.00
#
_symmetry.space_group_name_H-M   'P 1'
#
loop_
_entity.id
_entity.type
_entity.pdbx_description
1 polymer ?
#
loop_
_entity_poly.entity_id
_entity_poly.type
_entity_poly.pdbx_seq_one_letter_code
_entity_poly.pdbx_strand_id
1 'polypeptide(L)'
;MQKLKDMKIKKRLNTGFKMVTGIATIAAVLGIIAMLVASGRYEYAMTNYGFSQGDIGKAMVTFSETRSALRAVVGYDEEDMIEAQVSLHDQKKEAFETYLKDIESTMVFPQAKEAYNTLVTDLDGYWDIDAEVLELATSSSDDGYLKAQEIDTGEL
;
A
#
# COMPACT_ATOMS: atom_id res chain seq x y z
N MET A 1 -14.80 55.44 21.08
CA MET A 1 -13.65 56.16 20.45
C MET A 1 -13.24 57.44 21.17
N GLN A 2 -14.09 58.08 21.94
CA GLN A 2 -13.76 59.33 22.68
C GLN A 2 -12.67 59.15 23.77
N LYS A 3 -12.64 58.05 24.51
CA LYS A 3 -11.63 57.78 25.57
C LYS A 3 -10.17 57.74 25.10
N LEU A 4 -9.91 57.50 23.83
CA LEU A 4 -8.56 57.48 23.28
C LEU A 4 -8.02 58.90 22.95
N LYS A 5 -8.90 59.88 22.73
CA LYS A 5 -8.50 61.24 22.41
C LYS A 5 -7.89 62.01 23.59
N ASP A 6 -8.29 61.71 24.82
CA ASP A 6 -7.88 62.43 26.03
C ASP A 6 -6.64 61.82 26.72
N MET A 7 -6.05 60.76 26.14
CA MET A 7 -4.87 60.11 26.71
C MET A 7 -3.58 60.78 26.22
N LYS A 8 -2.59 60.90 27.16
CA LYS A 8 -1.22 61.34 26.81
C LYS A 8 -0.67 60.45 25.69
N ILE A 9 0.04 61.06 24.73
CA ILE A 9 0.56 60.40 23.49
C ILE A 9 1.26 59.06 23.80
N LYS A 10 2.11 59.00 24.83
CA LYS A 10 2.81 57.79 25.26
C LYS A 10 1.86 56.63 25.65
N LYS A 11 0.77 56.95 26.32
CA LYS A 11 -0.22 55.95 26.77
C LYS A 11 -1.04 55.42 25.58
N ARG A 12 -1.35 56.31 24.64
CA ARG A 12 -2.07 55.98 23.41
C ARG A 12 -1.26 55.08 22.48
N LEU A 13 0.04 55.38 22.33
CA LEU A 13 0.97 54.56 21.55
C LEU A 13 1.12 53.14 22.18
N ASN A 14 1.31 53.05 23.48
CA ASN A 14 1.47 51.78 24.20
C ASN A 14 0.19 50.92 24.12
N THR A 15 -1.00 51.54 24.22
CA THR A 15 -2.28 50.83 24.06
C THR A 15 -2.45 50.31 22.64
N GLY A 16 -2.12 51.11 21.62
CA GLY A 16 -2.15 50.66 20.22
C GLY A 16 -1.21 49.51 19.96
N PHE A 17 0.04 49.59 20.49
CA PHE A 17 1.01 48.51 20.34
C PHE A 17 0.55 47.17 21.01
N LYS A 18 0.00 47.27 22.22
CA LYS A 18 -0.56 46.08 22.91
C LYS A 18 -1.74 45.48 22.16
N MET A 19 -2.59 46.26 21.54
CA MET A 19 -3.69 45.75 20.72
C MET A 19 -3.17 45.00 19.50
N VAL A 20 -2.24 45.61 18.75
CA VAL A 20 -1.65 44.99 17.55
C VAL A 20 -0.93 43.68 17.93
N THR A 21 -0.12 43.71 18.99
CA THR A 21 0.58 42.50 19.48
C THR A 21 -0.41 41.41 19.92
N GLY A 22 -1.48 41.79 20.62
CA GLY A 22 -2.53 40.84 21.01
C GLY A 22 -3.20 40.18 19.83
N ILE A 23 -3.57 40.96 18.82
CA ILE A 23 -4.18 40.42 17.57
C ILE A 23 -3.18 39.50 16.83
N ALA A 24 -1.92 39.93 16.72
CA ALA A 24 -0.88 39.11 16.07
C ALA A 24 -0.64 37.79 16.82
N THR A 25 -0.64 37.82 18.15
CA THR A 25 -0.50 36.58 18.96
C THR A 25 -1.66 35.63 18.73
N ILE A 26 -2.90 36.15 18.73
CA ILE A 26 -4.09 35.30 18.45
C ILE A 26 -4.01 34.69 17.07
N ALA A 27 -3.66 35.49 16.06
CA ALA A 27 -3.52 35.00 14.68
C ALA A 27 -2.43 33.94 14.56
N ALA A 28 -1.30 34.10 15.25
CA ALA A 28 -0.22 33.08 15.28
C ALA A 28 -0.68 31.77 15.92
N VAL A 29 -1.40 31.84 17.04
CA VAL A 29 -1.93 30.63 17.73
C VAL A 29 -2.94 29.91 16.83
N LEU A 30 -3.86 30.63 16.20
CA LEU A 30 -4.82 30.05 15.27
C LEU A 30 -4.13 29.41 14.04
N GLY A 31 -3.07 30.06 13.54
CA GLY A 31 -2.26 29.51 12.44
C GLY A 31 -1.58 28.19 12.81
N ILE A 32 -1.03 28.09 14.02
CA ILE A 32 -0.42 26.85 14.51
C ILE A 32 -1.48 25.73 14.65
N ILE A 33 -2.64 26.03 15.22
CA ILE A 33 -3.74 25.07 15.36
C ILE A 33 -4.21 24.59 13.98
N ALA A 34 -4.39 25.52 13.04
CA ALA A 34 -4.79 25.18 11.68
C ALA A 34 -3.77 24.26 10.97
N MET A 35 -2.47 24.53 11.18
CA MET A 35 -1.38 23.70 10.62
C MET A 35 -1.38 22.28 11.22
N LEU A 36 -1.57 22.13 12.53
CA LEU A 36 -1.64 20.83 13.19
C LEU A 36 -2.84 20.00 12.69
N VAL A 37 -4.00 20.64 12.55
CA VAL A 37 -5.20 19.98 12.00
C VAL A 37 -5.00 19.58 10.53
N ALA A 38 -4.40 20.46 9.73
CA ALA A 38 -4.13 20.17 8.32
C ALA A 38 -3.11 19.03 8.17
N SER A 39 -2.04 19.02 8.98
CA SER A 39 -1.04 17.95 8.99
C SER A 39 -1.66 16.58 9.31
N GLY A 40 -2.49 16.51 10.35
CA GLY A 40 -3.17 15.24 10.69
C GLY A 40 -4.13 14.75 9.60
N ARG A 41 -4.85 15.65 8.93
CA ARG A 41 -5.70 15.29 7.79
C ARG A 41 -4.91 14.84 6.57
N TYR A 42 -3.78 15.48 6.32
CA TYR A 42 -2.89 15.11 5.23
C TYR A 42 -2.27 13.71 5.47
N GLU A 43 -1.77 13.46 6.68
CA GLU A 43 -1.25 12.15 7.07
C GLU A 43 -2.31 11.05 6.90
N TYR A 44 -3.53 11.28 7.39
CA TYR A 44 -4.66 10.36 7.19
C TYR A 44 -4.95 10.09 5.71
N ALA A 45 -4.97 11.15 4.89
CA ALA A 45 -5.22 11.02 3.45
C ALA A 45 -4.10 10.25 2.75
N MET A 46 -2.84 10.52 3.08
CA MET A 46 -1.70 9.82 2.49
C MET A 46 -1.67 8.35 2.89
N THR A 47 -1.90 8.04 4.16
CA THR A 47 -1.89 6.66 4.65
C THR A 47 -3.01 5.83 4.04
N ASN A 48 -4.23 6.37 3.98
CA ASN A 48 -5.40 5.59 3.55
C ASN A 48 -5.69 5.64 2.05
N TYR A 49 -5.12 6.60 1.31
CA TYR A 49 -5.41 6.76 -0.13
C TYR A 49 -4.15 6.86 -0.99
N GLY A 50 -3.08 7.47 -0.49
CA GLY A 50 -1.85 7.68 -1.27
C GLY A 50 -0.94 6.45 -1.27
N PHE A 51 -0.61 5.94 -0.11
CA PHE A 51 0.33 4.81 0.02
C PHE A 51 -0.29 3.48 -0.42
N SER A 52 -1.58 3.25 -0.17
CA SER A 52 -2.28 2.05 -0.62
C SER A 52 -2.23 1.85 -2.14
N GLN A 53 -2.25 2.91 -2.94
CA GLN A 53 -2.08 2.79 -4.41
C GLN A 53 -0.69 2.28 -4.77
N GLY A 54 0.34 2.70 -4.04
CA GLY A 54 1.70 2.20 -4.21
C GLY A 54 1.82 0.71 -3.87
N ASP A 55 1.17 0.27 -2.81
CA ASP A 55 1.20 -1.11 -2.36
C ASP A 55 0.37 -2.03 -3.27
N ILE A 56 -0.75 -1.55 -3.83
CA ILE A 56 -1.47 -2.24 -4.91
C ILE A 56 -0.55 -2.45 -6.12
N GLY A 57 0.18 -1.41 -6.55
CA GLY A 57 1.12 -1.52 -7.65
C GLY A 57 2.23 -2.54 -7.39
N LYS A 58 2.80 -2.57 -6.18
CA LYS A 58 3.80 -3.55 -5.77
C LYS A 58 3.21 -4.97 -5.72
N ALA A 59 2.01 -5.14 -5.16
CA ALA A 59 1.31 -6.42 -5.15
C ALA A 59 1.10 -6.97 -6.57
N MET A 60 0.64 -6.14 -7.51
CA MET A 60 0.48 -6.55 -8.92
C MET A 60 1.80 -6.97 -9.56
N VAL A 61 2.89 -6.26 -9.30
CA VAL A 61 4.23 -6.60 -9.82
C VAL A 61 4.71 -7.91 -9.21
N THR A 62 4.66 -8.07 -7.90
CA THR A 62 5.11 -9.30 -7.23
C THR A 62 4.28 -10.52 -7.64
N PHE A 63 2.96 -10.36 -7.81
CA PHE A 63 2.11 -11.42 -8.36
C PHE A 63 2.52 -11.82 -9.79
N SER A 64 2.80 -10.84 -10.65
CA SER A 64 3.29 -11.11 -12.01
C SER A 64 4.65 -11.79 -12.01
N GLU A 65 5.54 -11.43 -11.07
CA GLU A 65 6.85 -12.07 -10.90
C GLU A 65 6.72 -13.51 -10.39
N THR A 66 5.78 -13.78 -9.46
CA THR A 66 5.45 -15.14 -8.98
C THR A 66 5.01 -16.02 -10.14
N ARG A 67 4.07 -15.53 -10.97
CA ARG A 67 3.61 -16.25 -12.18
C ARG A 67 4.73 -16.46 -13.19
N SER A 68 5.62 -15.50 -13.37
CA SER A 68 6.76 -15.63 -14.27
C SER A 68 7.74 -16.68 -13.77
N ALA A 69 7.98 -16.76 -12.46
CA ALA A 69 8.82 -17.78 -11.86
C ALA A 69 8.19 -19.18 -12.00
N LEU A 70 6.87 -19.33 -11.77
CA LEU A 70 6.14 -20.58 -12.00
C LEU A 70 6.31 -21.07 -13.44
N ARG A 71 6.09 -20.21 -14.44
CA ARG A 71 6.29 -20.55 -15.85
C ARG A 71 7.73 -20.95 -16.18
N ALA A 72 8.70 -20.31 -15.51
CA ALA A 72 10.10 -20.66 -15.69
C ALA A 72 10.41 -22.05 -15.09
N VAL A 73 9.80 -22.42 -13.95
CA VAL A 73 9.89 -23.78 -13.39
C VAL A 73 9.38 -24.82 -14.40
N VAL A 74 8.25 -24.53 -15.07
CA VAL A 74 7.68 -25.42 -16.10
C VAL A 74 8.49 -25.39 -17.42
N GLY A 75 9.30 -24.36 -17.66
CA GLY A 75 10.01 -24.16 -18.92
C GLY A 75 11.49 -24.59 -18.92
N TYR A 76 12.09 -24.86 -17.75
CA TYR A 76 13.49 -25.25 -17.64
C TYR A 76 13.63 -26.76 -17.50
N ASP A 77 14.73 -27.31 -18.09
CA ASP A 77 15.11 -28.73 -17.99
C ASP A 77 16.24 -28.94 -16.98
N GLU A 78 17.00 -27.90 -16.62
CA GLU A 78 18.12 -27.98 -15.70
C GLU A 78 17.65 -27.87 -14.25
N GLU A 79 18.00 -28.85 -13.42
CA GLU A 79 17.56 -28.97 -12.02
C GLU A 79 17.94 -27.75 -11.17
N ASP A 80 19.15 -27.21 -11.34
CA ASP A 80 19.62 -26.01 -10.64
C ASP A 80 18.84 -24.74 -11.03
N MET A 81 18.39 -24.65 -12.28
CA MET A 81 17.56 -23.55 -12.76
C MET A 81 16.13 -23.67 -12.20
N ILE A 82 15.58 -24.88 -12.17
CA ILE A 82 14.27 -25.17 -11.57
C ILE A 82 14.27 -24.78 -10.10
N GLU A 83 15.26 -25.24 -9.31
CA GLU A 83 15.38 -24.92 -7.88
C GLU A 83 15.48 -23.41 -7.64
N ALA A 84 16.28 -22.71 -8.45
CA ALA A 84 16.40 -21.27 -8.37
C ALA A 84 15.04 -20.55 -8.63
N GLN A 85 14.24 -21.02 -9.59
CA GLN A 85 12.93 -20.43 -9.90
C GLN A 85 11.88 -20.76 -8.83
N VAL A 86 11.89 -21.94 -8.25
CA VAL A 86 11.04 -22.29 -7.10
C VAL A 86 11.33 -21.38 -5.92
N SER A 87 12.61 -21.18 -5.60
CA SER A 87 13.01 -20.23 -4.54
C SER A 87 12.57 -18.79 -4.82
N LEU A 88 12.68 -18.34 -6.07
CA LEU A 88 12.21 -17.02 -6.49
C LEU A 88 10.69 -16.89 -6.38
N HIS A 89 9.95 -17.93 -6.82
CA HIS A 89 8.50 -18.02 -6.72
C HIS A 89 8.05 -17.82 -5.26
N ASP A 90 8.60 -18.59 -4.34
CA ASP A 90 8.24 -18.53 -2.92
C ASP A 90 8.54 -17.16 -2.30
N GLN A 91 9.71 -16.59 -2.63
CA GLN A 91 10.06 -15.24 -2.19
C GLN A 91 9.06 -14.19 -2.69
N LYS A 92 8.63 -14.29 -3.96
CA LYS A 92 7.69 -13.31 -4.54
C LYS A 92 6.28 -13.50 -4.02
N LYS A 93 5.86 -14.74 -3.76
CA LYS A 93 4.59 -15.07 -3.10
C LYS A 93 4.52 -14.46 -1.70
N GLU A 94 5.54 -14.65 -0.87
CA GLU A 94 5.62 -14.06 0.47
C GLU A 94 5.56 -12.52 0.42
N ALA A 95 6.28 -11.91 -0.52
CA ALA A 95 6.24 -10.45 -0.72
C ALA A 95 4.84 -9.97 -1.14
N PHE A 96 4.17 -10.69 -2.04
CA PHE A 96 2.81 -10.40 -2.46
C PHE A 96 1.82 -10.47 -1.30
N GLU A 97 1.88 -11.51 -0.48
CA GLU A 97 1.03 -11.66 0.71
C GLU A 97 1.26 -10.55 1.73
N THR A 98 2.50 -10.08 1.87
CA THR A 98 2.83 -8.94 2.72
C THR A 98 2.16 -7.67 2.22
N TYR A 99 2.24 -7.37 0.92
CA TYR A 99 1.55 -6.21 0.34
C TYR A 99 0.03 -6.31 0.44
N LEU A 100 -0.56 -7.50 0.32
CA LEU A 100 -1.99 -7.70 0.54
C LEU A 100 -2.42 -7.33 1.97
N LYS A 101 -1.65 -7.71 2.98
CA LYS A 101 -1.92 -7.32 4.39
C LYS A 101 -1.81 -5.82 4.59
N ASP A 102 -0.81 -5.18 3.97
CA ASP A 102 -0.64 -3.74 4.04
C ASP A 102 -1.83 -3.01 3.40
N ILE A 103 -2.30 -3.47 2.24
CA ILE A 103 -3.49 -2.97 1.55
C ILE A 103 -4.74 -3.13 2.43
N GLU A 104 -4.96 -4.32 3.02
CA GLU A 104 -6.09 -4.58 3.90
C GLU A 104 -6.16 -3.58 5.06
N SER A 105 -5.02 -3.31 5.68
CA SER A 105 -4.90 -2.41 6.84
C SER A 105 -5.34 -0.97 6.54
N THR A 106 -5.27 -0.55 5.28
CA THR A 106 -5.59 0.82 4.83
C THR A 106 -7.00 0.95 4.27
N MET A 107 -7.76 -0.14 4.15
CA MET A 107 -9.11 -0.11 3.59
C MET A 107 -10.14 0.47 4.56
N VAL A 108 -10.68 1.64 4.23
CA VAL A 108 -11.68 2.34 5.05
C VAL A 108 -13.11 2.18 4.51
N PHE A 109 -13.30 1.86 3.23
CA PHE A 109 -14.61 1.74 2.61
C PHE A 109 -15.14 0.31 2.63
N PRO A 110 -16.44 0.10 2.97
CA PRO A 110 -17.06 -1.23 2.96
C PRO A 110 -16.93 -1.94 1.59
N GLN A 111 -17.14 -1.21 0.49
CA GLN A 111 -17.03 -1.76 -0.87
C GLN A 111 -15.61 -2.23 -1.22
N ALA A 112 -14.58 -1.52 -0.73
CA ALA A 112 -13.19 -1.93 -0.91
C ALA A 112 -12.89 -3.21 -0.14
N LYS A 113 -13.42 -3.34 1.09
CA LYS A 113 -13.29 -4.57 1.90
C LYS A 113 -13.98 -5.76 1.25
N GLU A 114 -15.17 -5.55 0.68
CA GLU A 114 -15.91 -6.59 -0.04
C GLU A 114 -15.12 -7.07 -1.28
N ALA A 115 -14.61 -6.14 -2.09
CA ALA A 115 -13.77 -6.47 -3.24
C ALA A 115 -12.48 -7.21 -2.84
N TYR A 116 -11.84 -6.79 -1.74
CA TYR A 116 -10.66 -7.45 -1.20
C TYR A 116 -10.97 -8.89 -0.74
N ASN A 117 -12.07 -9.10 -0.02
CA ASN A 117 -12.47 -10.43 0.42
C ASN A 117 -12.76 -11.36 -0.77
N THR A 118 -13.37 -10.83 -1.84
CA THR A 118 -13.57 -11.57 -3.08
C THR A 118 -12.23 -11.95 -3.70
N LEU A 119 -11.31 -11.00 -3.82
CA LEU A 119 -9.96 -11.25 -4.34
C LEU A 119 -9.22 -12.32 -3.54
N VAL A 120 -9.27 -12.27 -2.20
CA VAL A 120 -8.61 -13.28 -1.34
C VAL A 120 -9.20 -14.66 -1.59
N THR A 121 -10.53 -14.78 -1.73
CA THR A 121 -11.19 -16.04 -2.03
C THR A 121 -10.78 -16.60 -3.41
N ASP A 122 -10.69 -15.74 -4.42
CA ASP A 122 -10.25 -16.14 -5.75
C ASP A 122 -8.77 -16.55 -5.76
N LEU A 123 -7.94 -15.86 -4.95
CA LEU A 123 -6.52 -16.21 -4.78
C LEU A 123 -6.32 -17.55 -4.10
N ASP A 124 -7.17 -17.94 -3.14
CA ASP A 124 -7.07 -19.27 -2.52
C ASP A 124 -7.19 -20.38 -3.58
N GLY A 125 -8.17 -20.26 -4.49
CA GLY A 125 -8.29 -21.20 -5.61
C GLY A 125 -7.11 -21.17 -6.59
N TYR A 126 -6.56 -19.97 -6.84
CA TYR A 126 -5.36 -19.82 -7.66
C TYR A 126 -4.14 -20.52 -7.02
N TRP A 127 -3.93 -20.34 -5.71
CA TRP A 127 -2.79 -20.93 -5.00
C TRP A 127 -2.87 -22.47 -4.91
N ASP A 128 -4.07 -23.04 -4.93
CA ASP A 128 -4.24 -24.49 -5.00
C ASP A 128 -3.73 -25.03 -6.35
N ILE A 129 -4.08 -24.38 -7.45
CA ILE A 129 -3.60 -24.73 -8.79
C ILE A 129 -2.08 -24.49 -8.92
N ASP A 130 -1.59 -23.35 -8.42
CA ASP A 130 -0.18 -22.99 -8.40
C ASP A 130 0.68 -24.06 -7.69
N ALA A 131 0.22 -24.54 -6.53
CA ALA A 131 0.88 -25.58 -5.79
C ALA A 131 0.88 -26.94 -6.55
N GLU A 132 -0.22 -27.27 -7.24
CA GLU A 132 -0.31 -28.49 -8.06
C GLU A 132 0.67 -28.42 -9.24
N VAL A 133 0.77 -27.27 -9.92
CA VAL A 133 1.72 -27.06 -11.03
C VAL A 133 3.16 -27.19 -10.54
N LEU A 134 3.50 -26.58 -9.39
CA LEU A 134 4.84 -26.69 -8.80
C LEU A 134 5.19 -28.16 -8.44
N GLU A 135 4.26 -28.89 -7.82
CA GLU A 135 4.46 -30.29 -7.48
C GLU A 135 4.69 -31.15 -8.72
N LEU A 136 3.88 -30.96 -9.75
CA LEU A 136 4.00 -31.68 -11.02
C LEU A 136 5.30 -31.35 -11.75
N ALA A 137 5.66 -30.08 -11.84
CA ALA A 137 6.86 -29.63 -12.55
C ALA A 137 8.17 -30.02 -11.85
N THR A 138 8.14 -30.16 -10.51
CA THR A 138 9.31 -30.62 -9.73
C THR A 138 9.33 -32.15 -9.55
N SER A 139 8.28 -32.85 -9.99
CA SER A 139 8.26 -34.33 -9.96
C SER A 139 9.27 -34.89 -10.96
N SER A 140 10.01 -35.94 -10.57
CA SER A 140 10.99 -36.61 -11.44
C SER A 140 10.35 -37.46 -12.54
N SER A 141 9.11 -37.19 -12.94
CA SER A 141 8.40 -38.00 -13.94
C SER A 141 8.08 -37.17 -15.19
N ASP A 142 8.36 -37.72 -16.36
CA ASP A 142 8.02 -37.10 -17.65
C ASP A 142 6.51 -36.78 -17.76
N ASP A 143 5.64 -37.64 -17.21
CA ASP A 143 4.19 -37.45 -17.16
C ASP A 143 3.78 -36.25 -16.28
N GLY A 144 4.49 -35.98 -15.19
CA GLY A 144 4.24 -34.84 -14.30
C GLY A 144 4.53 -33.51 -15.01
N TYR A 145 5.69 -33.45 -15.67
CA TYR A 145 6.08 -32.26 -16.43
C TYR A 145 5.09 -31.92 -17.57
N LEU A 146 4.65 -32.92 -18.34
CA LEU A 146 3.66 -32.70 -19.41
C LEU A 146 2.32 -32.19 -18.88
N LYS A 147 1.86 -32.72 -17.72
CA LYS A 147 0.64 -32.22 -17.06
C LYS A 147 0.79 -30.80 -16.55
N ALA A 148 1.93 -30.45 -15.97
CA ALA A 148 2.20 -29.08 -15.54
C ALA A 148 2.12 -28.09 -16.71
N GLN A 149 2.67 -28.45 -17.89
CA GLN A 149 2.56 -27.64 -19.10
C GLN A 149 1.12 -27.51 -19.58
N GLU A 150 0.33 -28.57 -19.53
CA GLU A 150 -1.08 -28.55 -19.94
C GLU A 150 -1.90 -27.59 -19.07
N ILE A 151 -1.70 -27.62 -17.76
CA ILE A 151 -2.38 -26.71 -16.81
C ILE A 151 -1.95 -25.26 -17.06
N ASP A 152 -0.65 -24.96 -17.16
CA ASP A 152 -0.16 -23.60 -17.38
C ASP A 152 -0.61 -22.98 -18.72
N THR A 153 -0.80 -23.80 -19.75
CA THR A 153 -1.21 -23.32 -21.08
C THR A 153 -2.72 -23.29 -21.29
N GLY A 154 -3.50 -24.04 -20.54
CA GLY A 154 -4.92 -24.25 -20.80
C GLY A 154 -5.89 -23.55 -19.86
N GLU A 155 -5.53 -23.33 -18.61
CA GLU A 155 -6.47 -22.90 -17.55
C GLU A 155 -6.01 -21.71 -16.70
N LEU A 156 -4.82 -21.21 -16.89
CA LEU A 156 -4.31 -19.99 -16.26
C LEU A 156 -4.25 -18.82 -17.23
#